data_811b8aeef8dfb980f90613b24db0bb9d
#
_entry.id   811b8aeef8dfb980f90613b24db0bb9d
#
_cell.length_a   1.000
_cell.length_b   1.000
_cell.length_c   1.000
_cell.angle_alpha   90.00
_cell.angle_beta   90.00
_cell.angle_gamma   90.00
#
_symmetry.space_group_name_H-M   'P 1'
#
loop_
_entity.id
_entity.type
_entity.pdbx_description
1 polymer ?
#
loop_
_entity_poly.entity_id
_entity_poly.type
_entity_poly.pdbx_seq_one_letter_code
_entity_poly.pdbx_strand_id
1 'polypeptide(L)'
;MMRMDGQAQRPKVLRRIITAGMLASCLAVAAGSQNFKDPTEGVRPDADFQIARIMYATNARAGSRGIAQPMWAVDYPGAEEHFLAALRRYTNVDTAEDTRHLALTDERLFQYPYIWIQQPGYWYPTEKEVAALREYLLRGGFLMLDDFHGRDWGEFENAISRVFPDRELMDIPKDDPAMQIFFDIDQRTQIPGDRHLRYGGQVQMEGPPEWKGIYDDDHRLMVIANYNMDIGDAWEHADDPGYPLPMTAFAYQLGINYVLYALTH
;
A
#
# COMPACT_ATOMS: atom_id res chain seq x y z
N MET A 1 31.97 -45.95 -8.59
CA MET A 1 31.04 -46.07 -9.72
C MET A 1 29.66 -46.34 -9.15
N MET A 2 28.87 -45.30 -8.92
CA MET A 2 27.40 -45.36 -8.75
C MET A 2 26.89 -43.92 -8.70
N ARG A 3 26.22 -43.51 -9.78
CA ARG A 3 25.48 -42.25 -9.87
C ARG A 3 24.19 -42.42 -9.04
N MET A 4 23.85 -41.45 -8.25
CA MET A 4 22.50 -41.31 -7.73
C MET A 4 21.95 -39.94 -8.15
N ASP A 5 21.09 -39.98 -9.17
CA ASP A 5 20.26 -38.87 -9.57
C ASP A 5 19.16 -38.69 -8.53
N GLY A 6 19.17 -37.56 -7.85
CA GLY A 6 18.11 -37.14 -6.92
C GLY A 6 17.33 -35.96 -7.52
N GLN A 7 16.31 -36.27 -8.33
CA GLN A 7 15.34 -35.25 -8.74
C GLN A 7 14.40 -34.92 -7.55
N ALA A 8 14.53 -33.72 -7.06
CA ALA A 8 13.54 -33.18 -6.11
C ALA A 8 12.22 -32.82 -6.83
N GLN A 9 11.22 -33.63 -6.60
CA GLN A 9 9.84 -33.37 -7.05
C GLN A 9 9.25 -32.19 -6.27
N ARG A 10 8.88 -31.13 -6.99
CA ARG A 10 8.05 -30.03 -6.45
C ARG A 10 6.64 -30.56 -6.15
N PRO A 11 6.02 -30.19 -5.02
CA PRO A 11 4.66 -30.61 -4.70
C PRO A 11 3.67 -29.94 -5.65
N LYS A 12 2.86 -30.74 -6.32
CA LYS A 12 1.70 -30.30 -7.11
C LYS A 12 0.63 -29.77 -6.14
N VAL A 13 0.36 -28.47 -6.20
CA VAL A 13 -0.77 -27.86 -5.52
C VAL A 13 -2.06 -28.43 -6.08
N LEU A 14 -2.81 -29.07 -5.21
CA LEU A 14 -4.05 -29.77 -5.49
C LEU A 14 -5.17 -28.75 -5.75
N ARG A 15 -5.63 -28.64 -7.00
CA ARG A 15 -6.85 -27.89 -7.35
C ARG A 15 -8.05 -28.50 -6.65
N ARG A 16 -8.60 -27.82 -5.65
CA ARG A 16 -9.95 -28.06 -5.18
C ARG A 16 -10.86 -26.98 -5.74
N ILE A 17 -11.69 -27.36 -6.68
CA ILE A 17 -12.88 -26.61 -7.10
C ILE A 17 -13.86 -26.72 -5.94
N ILE A 18 -14.10 -25.62 -5.24
CA ILE A 18 -15.21 -25.49 -4.30
C ILE A 18 -16.25 -24.61 -4.97
N THR A 19 -17.27 -25.26 -5.53
CA THR A 19 -18.54 -24.64 -5.85
C THR A 19 -19.32 -24.51 -4.54
N ALA A 20 -19.45 -23.31 -4.02
CA ALA A 20 -20.46 -23.01 -3.02
C ALA A 20 -20.89 -21.57 -3.19
N GLY A 21 -22.12 -21.40 -3.56
CA GLY A 21 -22.79 -20.11 -3.58
C GLY A 21 -23.12 -19.66 -2.17
N MET A 22 -23.36 -18.37 -2.10
CA MET A 22 -24.33 -17.69 -1.28
C MET A 22 -23.93 -16.74 -0.17
N LEU A 23 -24.57 -15.62 -0.39
CA LEU A 23 -25.00 -14.53 0.49
C LEU A 23 -23.94 -13.50 0.87
N ALA A 24 -23.75 -12.60 -0.08
CA ALA A 24 -23.29 -11.23 0.18
C ALA A 24 -24.42 -10.47 0.90
N SER A 25 -24.27 -10.22 2.18
CA SER A 25 -25.04 -9.18 2.87
C SER A 25 -24.43 -7.84 2.52
N CYS A 26 -24.97 -7.20 1.45
CA CYS A 26 -24.63 -5.84 1.08
C CYS A 26 -25.14 -4.88 2.15
N LEU A 27 -24.27 -4.35 2.98
CA LEU A 27 -24.46 -3.04 3.58
C LEU A 27 -24.17 -2.00 2.49
N ALA A 28 -25.23 -1.56 1.78
CA ALA A 28 -25.16 -0.45 0.88
C ALA A 28 -24.95 0.83 1.70
N VAL A 29 -23.71 1.26 1.79
CA VAL A 29 -23.42 2.67 2.08
C VAL A 29 -23.67 3.41 0.77
N ALA A 30 -24.71 4.24 0.75
CA ALA A 30 -24.99 5.15 -0.35
C ALA A 30 -23.88 6.20 -0.40
N ALA A 31 -22.81 5.89 -1.12
CA ALA A 31 -21.80 6.84 -1.56
C ALA A 31 -22.07 7.18 -3.02
N GLY A 32 -21.91 8.46 -3.37
CA GLY A 32 -22.09 8.95 -4.73
C GLY A 32 -21.38 8.05 -5.74
N SER A 33 -22.01 7.88 -6.90
CA SER A 33 -21.62 6.93 -7.94
C SER A 33 -20.26 7.27 -8.55
N GLN A 34 -19.18 6.86 -7.92
CA GLN A 34 -17.97 6.52 -8.62
C GLN A 34 -18.10 5.04 -8.98
N ASN A 35 -17.86 4.71 -10.24
CA ASN A 35 -17.85 3.33 -10.74
C ASN A 35 -16.62 2.60 -10.15
N PHE A 36 -16.69 2.25 -8.87
CA PHE A 36 -15.74 1.28 -8.33
C PHE A 36 -16.02 -0.04 -9.03
N LYS A 37 -15.01 -0.55 -9.74
CA LYS A 37 -15.10 -1.86 -10.40
C LYS A 37 -15.52 -2.91 -9.37
N ASP A 38 -16.33 -3.87 -9.80
CA ASP A 38 -16.66 -5.04 -8.98
C ASP A 38 -15.35 -5.64 -8.45
N PRO A 39 -15.21 -5.86 -7.13
CA PRO A 39 -14.01 -6.47 -6.57
C PRO A 39 -13.68 -7.85 -7.12
N THR A 40 -14.57 -8.45 -7.93
CA THR A 40 -14.33 -9.71 -8.65
C THR A 40 -13.87 -9.53 -10.10
N GLU A 41 -14.02 -8.34 -10.70
CA GLU A 41 -13.56 -8.08 -12.07
C GLU A 41 -12.03 -7.90 -12.11
N GLY A 42 -11.37 -8.40 -13.16
CA GLY A 42 -9.95 -8.20 -13.43
C GLY A 42 -8.99 -8.97 -12.52
N VAL A 43 -9.45 -10.01 -11.79
CA VAL A 43 -8.54 -10.88 -11.02
C VAL A 43 -7.58 -11.61 -11.96
N ARG A 44 -6.30 -11.33 -11.81
CA ARG A 44 -5.22 -12.08 -12.45
C ARG A 44 -4.44 -12.88 -11.40
N PRO A 45 -4.98 -14.03 -10.94
CA PRO A 45 -4.35 -14.85 -9.91
C PRO A 45 -3.03 -15.49 -10.41
N ASP A 46 -2.73 -15.38 -11.68
CA ASP A 46 -1.51 -15.83 -12.37
C ASP A 46 -0.46 -14.71 -12.50
N ALA A 47 -0.79 -13.44 -12.24
CA ALA A 47 0.18 -12.36 -12.21
C ALA A 47 1.09 -12.47 -10.97
N ASP A 48 2.35 -12.04 -11.10
CA ASP A 48 3.29 -11.98 -9.98
C ASP A 48 2.87 -10.91 -8.96
N PHE A 49 2.24 -9.84 -9.44
CA PHE A 49 1.86 -8.70 -8.63
C PHE A 49 0.53 -8.06 -9.07
N GLN A 50 -0.29 -7.74 -8.10
CA GLN A 50 -1.47 -6.88 -8.25
C GLN A 50 -1.58 -5.98 -7.01
N ILE A 51 -1.74 -4.66 -7.22
CA ILE A 51 -1.94 -3.73 -6.11
C ILE A 51 -3.26 -4.04 -5.41
N ALA A 52 -3.22 -4.09 -4.08
CA ALA A 52 -4.41 -4.13 -3.23
C ALA A 52 -4.48 -2.86 -2.38
N ARG A 53 -5.47 -2.01 -2.68
CA ARG A 53 -5.78 -0.81 -1.88
C ARG A 53 -6.83 -1.17 -0.84
N ILE A 54 -6.61 -0.76 0.40
CA ILE A 54 -7.50 -1.09 1.52
C ILE A 54 -8.63 -0.08 1.62
N MET A 55 -9.86 -0.56 1.49
CA MET A 55 -11.08 0.20 1.80
C MET A 55 -11.29 0.22 3.31
N TYR A 56 -11.40 1.40 3.88
CA TYR A 56 -11.68 1.57 5.30
C TYR A 56 -12.80 2.59 5.55
N ALA A 57 -13.47 2.45 6.69
CA ALA A 57 -14.43 3.44 7.15
C ALA A 57 -13.68 4.68 7.66
N THR A 58 -14.02 5.84 7.11
CA THR A 58 -13.42 7.10 7.53
C THR A 58 -13.98 7.58 8.86
N ASN A 59 -13.15 8.21 9.67
CA ASN A 59 -13.59 8.87 10.89
C ASN A 59 -14.36 10.18 10.58
N ALA A 60 -14.97 10.78 11.62
CA ALA A 60 -15.79 11.99 11.48
C ALA A 60 -15.03 13.21 10.91
N ARG A 61 -13.70 13.22 10.94
CA ARG A 61 -12.87 14.30 10.40
C ARG A 61 -12.91 14.39 8.88
N ALA A 62 -13.12 13.25 8.20
CA ALA A 62 -13.17 13.20 6.74
C ALA A 62 -14.29 14.09 6.16
N GLY A 63 -15.45 14.13 6.80
CA GLY A 63 -16.59 14.94 6.36
C GLY A 63 -16.34 16.46 6.37
N SER A 64 -15.32 16.94 7.09
CA SER A 64 -14.98 18.35 7.17
C SER A 64 -14.12 18.86 6.01
N ARG A 65 -13.55 17.99 5.19
CA ARG A 65 -12.65 18.36 4.08
C ARG A 65 -13.37 18.73 2.77
N GLY A 66 -14.68 18.43 2.67
CA GLY A 66 -15.42 18.68 1.42
C GLY A 66 -14.98 17.84 0.23
N ILE A 67 -14.26 16.74 0.46
CA ILE A 67 -13.83 15.80 -0.56
C ILE A 67 -14.99 14.86 -0.86
N ALA A 68 -15.33 14.72 -2.14
CA ALA A 68 -16.50 13.94 -2.57
C ALA A 68 -16.26 12.42 -2.57
N GLN A 69 -14.99 11.99 -2.53
CA GLN A 69 -14.60 10.58 -2.55
C GLN A 69 -14.18 10.10 -1.16
N PRO A 70 -14.24 8.79 -0.89
CA PRO A 70 -13.70 8.23 0.35
C PRO A 70 -12.20 8.50 0.48
N MET A 71 -11.70 8.72 1.70
CA MET A 71 -10.28 9.03 1.93
C MET A 71 -9.33 7.94 1.43
N TRP A 72 -9.73 6.67 1.53
CA TRP A 72 -8.94 5.56 0.99
C TRP A 72 -8.81 5.56 -0.54
N ALA A 73 -9.70 6.28 -1.25
CA ALA A 73 -9.74 6.34 -2.71
C ALA A 73 -9.14 7.64 -3.29
N VAL A 74 -8.48 8.45 -2.46
CA VAL A 74 -7.73 9.62 -2.96
C VAL A 74 -6.65 9.14 -3.92
N ASP A 75 -6.40 9.89 -4.99
CA ASP A 75 -5.44 9.62 -6.10
C ASP A 75 -5.80 8.42 -6.99
N TYR A 76 -6.86 7.66 -6.67
CA TYR A 76 -7.33 6.57 -7.51
C TYR A 76 -8.18 7.11 -8.68
N PRO A 77 -8.02 6.58 -9.91
CA PRO A 77 -7.12 5.49 -10.34
C PRO A 77 -5.76 5.95 -10.86
N GLY A 78 -5.53 7.25 -11.02
CA GLY A 78 -4.36 7.80 -11.69
C GLY A 78 -3.04 7.34 -11.09
N ALA A 79 -2.95 7.29 -9.78
CA ALA A 79 -1.74 6.86 -9.08
C ALA A 79 -1.34 5.42 -9.46
N GLU A 80 -2.30 4.49 -9.43
CA GLU A 80 -2.02 3.09 -9.75
C GLU A 80 -1.74 2.87 -11.23
N GLU A 81 -2.47 3.53 -12.12
CA GLU A 81 -2.26 3.41 -13.57
C GLU A 81 -0.84 3.83 -13.96
N HIS A 82 -0.37 4.96 -13.47
CA HIS A 82 0.98 5.45 -13.73
C HIS A 82 2.04 4.59 -13.03
N PHE A 83 1.82 4.22 -11.76
CA PHE A 83 2.78 3.39 -11.03
C PHE A 83 2.96 2.01 -11.65
N LEU A 84 1.87 1.32 -12.00
CA LEU A 84 1.93 0.02 -12.65
C LEU A 84 2.60 0.08 -14.02
N ALA A 85 2.40 1.17 -14.78
CA ALA A 85 3.11 1.38 -16.04
C ALA A 85 4.63 1.53 -15.81
N ALA A 86 5.04 2.26 -14.77
CA ALA A 86 6.44 2.39 -14.39
C ALA A 86 7.02 1.05 -13.91
N LEU A 87 6.33 0.32 -13.04
CA LEU A 87 6.78 -0.98 -12.54
C LEU A 87 7.06 -1.97 -13.69
N ARG A 88 6.15 -2.09 -14.67
CA ARG A 88 6.33 -2.91 -15.87
C ARG A 88 7.51 -2.46 -16.75
N ARG A 89 7.78 -1.16 -16.77
CA ARG A 89 8.88 -0.60 -17.58
C ARG A 89 10.25 -0.84 -16.96
N TYR A 90 10.34 -0.78 -15.64
CA TYR A 90 11.64 -0.86 -14.94
C TYR A 90 11.97 -2.27 -14.48
N THR A 91 10.99 -3.16 -14.40
CA THR A 91 11.16 -4.52 -13.88
C THR A 91 10.59 -5.56 -14.85
N ASN A 92 10.88 -6.85 -14.58
CA ASN A 92 10.25 -7.97 -15.28
C ASN A 92 9.09 -8.60 -14.49
N VAL A 93 8.57 -7.90 -13.47
CA VAL A 93 7.42 -8.37 -12.70
C VAL A 93 6.18 -8.38 -13.58
N ASP A 94 5.53 -9.53 -13.72
CA ASP A 94 4.23 -9.61 -14.38
C ASP A 94 3.17 -9.00 -13.48
N THR A 95 2.65 -7.82 -13.87
CA THR A 95 1.68 -7.07 -13.08
C THR A 95 0.29 -7.14 -13.69
N ALA A 96 -0.73 -7.34 -12.87
CA ALA A 96 -2.09 -7.09 -13.28
C ALA A 96 -2.30 -5.60 -13.60
N GLU A 97 -3.20 -5.31 -14.54
CA GLU A 97 -3.50 -3.92 -14.92
C GLU A 97 -4.46 -3.26 -13.94
N ASP A 98 -5.31 -4.05 -13.31
CA ASP A 98 -6.34 -3.56 -12.38
C ASP A 98 -5.89 -3.64 -10.92
N THR A 99 -6.22 -2.59 -10.16
CA THR A 99 -6.08 -2.54 -8.70
C THR A 99 -7.20 -3.30 -8.00
N ARG A 100 -6.91 -3.91 -6.87
CA ARG A 100 -7.91 -4.50 -5.98
C ARG A 100 -8.27 -3.55 -4.86
N HIS A 101 -9.57 -3.50 -4.57
CA HIS A 101 -10.09 -2.79 -3.42
C HIS A 101 -10.65 -3.82 -2.44
N LEU A 102 -10.01 -3.92 -1.26
CA LEU A 102 -10.32 -4.95 -0.27
C LEU A 102 -10.58 -4.32 1.10
N ALA A 103 -11.52 -4.87 1.84
CA ALA A 103 -11.57 -4.63 3.27
C ALA A 103 -10.49 -5.48 3.97
N LEU A 104 -9.94 -5.02 5.09
CA LEU A 104 -8.97 -5.79 5.88
C LEU A 104 -9.53 -7.15 6.36
N THR A 105 -10.85 -7.28 6.44
CA THR A 105 -11.53 -8.54 6.82
C THR A 105 -11.86 -9.46 5.64
N ASP A 106 -11.44 -9.10 4.42
CA ASP A 106 -11.63 -9.95 3.25
C ASP A 106 -10.64 -11.12 3.27
N GLU A 107 -11.13 -12.35 3.16
CA GLU A 107 -10.29 -13.55 3.19
C GLU A 107 -9.25 -13.59 2.05
N ARG A 108 -9.51 -12.86 0.95
CA ARG A 108 -8.58 -12.75 -0.18
C ARG A 108 -7.36 -11.88 0.13
N LEU A 109 -7.36 -11.11 1.22
CA LEU A 109 -6.25 -10.26 1.64
C LEU A 109 -4.91 -11.02 1.62
N PHE A 110 -4.93 -12.29 2.05
CA PHE A 110 -3.74 -13.14 2.12
C PHE A 110 -3.20 -13.61 0.75
N GLN A 111 -3.86 -13.23 -0.35
CA GLN A 111 -3.36 -13.49 -1.71
C GLN A 111 -2.48 -12.36 -2.25
N TYR A 112 -2.42 -11.22 -1.54
CA TYR A 112 -1.70 -10.04 -1.94
C TYR A 112 -0.50 -9.82 -1.03
N PRO A 113 0.74 -9.88 -1.55
CA PRO A 113 1.94 -9.67 -0.73
C PRO A 113 2.10 -8.22 -0.26
N TYR A 114 1.46 -7.29 -0.96
CA TYR A 114 1.55 -5.85 -0.73
C TYR A 114 0.15 -5.24 -0.69
N ILE A 115 -0.11 -4.44 0.34
CA ILE A 115 -1.33 -3.66 0.48
C ILE A 115 -1.01 -2.19 0.76
N TRP A 116 -1.91 -1.32 0.33
CA TRP A 116 -1.76 0.13 0.48
C TRP A 116 -2.94 0.75 1.22
N ILE A 117 -2.66 1.54 2.25
CA ILE A 117 -3.61 2.42 2.93
C ILE A 117 -3.22 3.86 2.64
N GLN A 118 -4.08 4.56 1.89
CA GLN A 118 -3.98 5.98 1.61
C GLN A 118 -4.62 6.77 2.75
N GLN A 119 -4.04 7.91 3.12
CA GLN A 119 -4.52 8.82 4.16
C GLN A 119 -4.84 8.16 5.52
N PRO A 120 -3.87 7.45 6.14
CA PRO A 120 -4.09 6.69 7.37
C PRO A 120 -4.49 7.55 8.58
N GLY A 121 -4.34 8.86 8.53
CA GLY A 121 -4.87 9.79 9.54
C GLY A 121 -6.40 9.81 9.63
N TYR A 122 -7.10 9.19 8.67
CA TYR A 122 -8.56 9.02 8.68
C TYR A 122 -8.99 7.57 8.90
N TRP A 123 -8.05 6.65 8.98
CA TRP A 123 -8.28 5.24 9.20
C TRP A 123 -8.59 4.96 10.68
N TYR A 124 -9.72 4.32 10.93
CA TYR A 124 -10.14 3.93 12.27
C TYR A 124 -10.58 2.47 12.29
N PRO A 125 -9.63 1.53 12.43
CA PRO A 125 -9.93 0.11 12.30
C PRO A 125 -10.79 -0.41 13.46
N THR A 126 -11.70 -1.33 13.13
CA THR A 126 -12.41 -2.14 14.10
C THR A 126 -11.50 -3.21 14.70
N GLU A 127 -11.89 -3.81 15.82
CA GLU A 127 -11.11 -4.91 16.43
C GLU A 127 -10.88 -6.10 15.46
N LYS A 128 -11.85 -6.37 14.59
CA LYS A 128 -11.71 -7.42 13.57
C LYS A 128 -10.67 -7.05 12.51
N GLU A 129 -10.66 -5.82 12.07
CA GLU A 129 -9.67 -5.32 11.11
C GLU A 129 -8.28 -5.28 11.71
N VAL A 130 -8.15 -4.88 12.98
CA VAL A 130 -6.90 -4.91 13.74
C VAL A 130 -6.33 -6.33 13.79
N ALA A 131 -7.17 -7.32 14.16
CA ALA A 131 -6.73 -8.70 14.24
C ALA A 131 -6.35 -9.28 12.85
N ALA A 132 -7.13 -8.97 11.81
CA ALA A 132 -6.88 -9.44 10.46
C ALA A 132 -5.59 -8.84 9.88
N LEU A 133 -5.35 -7.54 10.09
CA LEU A 133 -4.13 -6.87 9.63
C LEU A 133 -2.90 -7.40 10.35
N ARG A 134 -2.98 -7.60 11.68
CA ARG A 134 -1.89 -8.22 12.45
C ARG A 134 -1.54 -9.59 11.89
N GLU A 135 -2.54 -10.45 11.67
CA GLU A 135 -2.34 -11.79 11.12
C GLU A 135 -1.72 -11.74 9.71
N TYR A 136 -2.22 -10.85 8.85
CA TYR A 136 -1.70 -10.65 7.50
C TYR A 136 -0.20 -10.29 7.52
N LEU A 137 0.18 -9.31 8.32
CA LEU A 137 1.55 -8.82 8.40
C LEU A 137 2.51 -9.88 8.99
N LEU A 138 2.09 -10.58 10.04
CA LEU A 138 2.88 -11.66 10.63
C LEU A 138 3.05 -12.89 9.73
N ARG A 139 2.17 -13.06 8.72
CA ARG A 139 2.25 -14.12 7.72
C ARG A 139 3.04 -13.76 6.47
N GLY A 140 3.75 -12.67 6.47
CA GLY A 140 4.60 -12.25 5.34
C GLY A 140 4.03 -11.10 4.51
N GLY A 141 2.86 -10.55 4.86
CA GLY A 141 2.32 -9.38 4.19
C GLY A 141 3.13 -8.13 4.44
N PHE A 142 3.00 -7.16 3.52
CA PHE A 142 3.64 -5.84 3.59
C PHE A 142 2.61 -4.74 3.45
N LEU A 143 2.66 -3.73 4.30
CA LEU A 143 1.76 -2.58 4.31
C LEU A 143 2.52 -1.29 4.02
N MET A 144 2.13 -0.58 2.96
CA MET A 144 2.50 0.81 2.72
C MET A 144 1.40 1.75 3.20
N LEU A 145 1.81 2.81 3.92
CA LEU A 145 0.95 3.92 4.34
C LEU A 145 1.53 5.21 3.79
N ASP A 146 0.66 6.08 3.24
CA ASP A 146 1.07 7.29 2.55
C ASP A 146 0.03 8.42 2.69
N ASP A 147 0.42 9.64 2.34
CA ASP A 147 -0.39 10.87 2.32
C ASP A 147 -1.03 11.18 3.68
N PHE A 148 -0.20 11.41 4.69
CA PHE A 148 -0.64 11.90 6.00
C PHE A 148 0.37 12.85 6.63
N HIS A 149 -0.13 13.92 7.27
CA HIS A 149 0.64 15.10 7.61
C HIS A 149 0.24 15.70 8.94
N GLY A 150 1.19 16.35 9.64
CA GLY A 150 0.92 17.09 10.85
C GLY A 150 0.18 16.26 11.92
N ARG A 151 -1.00 16.70 12.33
CA ARG A 151 -1.79 15.99 13.35
C ARG A 151 -2.36 14.63 12.94
N ASP A 152 -2.29 14.27 11.66
CA ASP A 152 -2.72 12.95 11.18
C ASP A 152 -1.83 11.84 11.72
N TRP A 153 -0.59 12.19 12.10
CA TRP A 153 0.33 11.27 12.78
C TRP A 153 -0.27 10.64 14.03
N GLY A 154 -0.84 11.45 14.93
CA GLY A 154 -1.41 10.92 16.17
C GLY A 154 -2.60 9.98 15.96
N GLU A 155 -3.42 10.22 14.93
CA GLU A 155 -4.51 9.31 14.57
C GLU A 155 -3.98 8.00 13.99
N PHE A 156 -3.00 8.09 13.11
CA PHE A 156 -2.31 6.91 12.58
C PHE A 156 -1.62 6.10 13.69
N GLU A 157 -0.84 6.75 14.55
CA GLU A 157 -0.13 6.11 15.66
C GLU A 157 -1.09 5.38 16.61
N ASN A 158 -2.23 6.00 16.92
CA ASN A 158 -3.30 5.36 17.71
C ASN A 158 -3.89 4.13 17.01
N ALA A 159 -4.04 4.16 15.69
CA ALA A 159 -4.57 3.04 14.93
C ALA A 159 -3.57 1.88 14.85
N ILE A 160 -2.31 2.17 14.49
CA ILE A 160 -1.29 1.14 14.28
C ILE A 160 -0.80 0.51 15.60
N SER A 161 -0.78 1.26 16.70
CA SER A 161 -0.43 0.71 18.02
C SER A 161 -1.44 -0.33 18.53
N ARG A 162 -2.69 -0.29 18.04
CA ARG A 162 -3.66 -1.35 18.33
C ARG A 162 -3.36 -2.64 17.56
N VAL A 163 -2.77 -2.52 16.36
CA VAL A 163 -2.31 -3.67 15.58
C VAL A 163 -1.07 -4.31 16.24
N PHE A 164 -0.13 -3.49 16.66
CA PHE A 164 1.12 -3.91 17.28
C PHE A 164 1.39 -3.17 18.59
N PRO A 165 0.68 -3.53 19.70
CA PRO A 165 0.93 -2.93 21.00
C PRO A 165 2.28 -3.37 21.63
N ASP A 166 2.89 -4.37 21.05
CA ASP A 166 4.15 -5.01 21.48
C ASP A 166 5.34 -4.64 20.58
N ARG A 167 5.18 -3.71 19.62
CA ARG A 167 6.24 -3.28 18.69
C ARG A 167 6.28 -1.77 18.56
N GLU A 168 7.47 -1.24 18.36
CA GLU A 168 7.68 0.18 18.17
C GLU A 168 7.72 0.57 16.69
N LEU A 169 7.25 1.77 16.38
CA LEU A 169 7.52 2.45 15.11
C LEU A 169 8.94 3.00 15.14
N MET A 170 9.82 2.44 14.34
CA MET A 170 11.24 2.78 14.27
C MET A 170 11.54 3.63 13.03
N ASP A 171 12.56 4.47 13.11
CA ASP A 171 13.14 5.06 11.91
C ASP A 171 13.73 3.98 11.01
N ILE A 172 13.35 3.99 9.73
CA ILE A 172 13.91 3.03 8.77
C ILE A 172 15.35 3.46 8.43
N PRO A 173 16.36 2.61 8.66
CA PRO A 173 17.75 2.91 8.30
C PRO A 173 17.91 3.14 6.78
N LYS A 174 18.95 3.88 6.38
CA LYS A 174 19.25 4.08 4.95
C LYS A 174 19.73 2.80 4.27
N ASP A 175 20.33 1.92 5.01
CA ASP A 175 20.82 0.61 4.57
C ASP A 175 19.81 -0.52 4.75
N ASP A 176 18.55 -0.18 5.07
CA ASP A 176 17.47 -1.17 5.08
C ASP A 176 17.28 -1.80 3.70
N PRO A 177 17.09 -3.12 3.61
CA PRO A 177 16.86 -3.80 2.33
C PRO A 177 15.72 -3.20 1.49
N ALA A 178 14.65 -2.72 2.12
CA ALA A 178 13.55 -2.06 1.40
C ALA A 178 13.97 -0.74 0.73
N MET A 179 15.06 -0.12 1.20
CA MET A 179 15.63 1.11 0.62
C MET A 179 16.69 0.85 -0.45
N GLN A 180 17.17 -0.39 -0.60
CA GLN A 180 18.32 -0.69 -1.46
C GLN A 180 18.11 -1.85 -2.44
N ILE A 181 16.97 -2.52 -2.41
CA ILE A 181 16.75 -3.79 -3.13
C ILE A 181 16.88 -3.66 -4.65
N PHE A 182 16.56 -2.50 -5.23
CA PHE A 182 16.67 -2.25 -6.67
C PHE A 182 17.28 -0.87 -6.95
N PHE A 183 16.73 0.17 -6.33
CA PHE A 183 17.32 1.51 -6.31
C PHE A 183 17.97 1.76 -4.97
N ASP A 184 19.14 2.39 -4.98
CA ASP A 184 19.82 2.85 -3.76
C ASP A 184 19.21 4.18 -3.30
N ILE A 185 18.34 4.11 -2.27
CA ILE A 185 17.63 5.26 -1.71
C ILE A 185 18.42 5.82 -0.52
N ASP A 186 19.43 6.60 -0.80
CA ASP A 186 20.24 7.27 0.22
C ASP A 186 19.71 8.66 0.61
N GLN A 187 18.86 9.25 -0.21
CA GLN A 187 18.28 10.58 -0.01
C GLN A 187 16.99 10.49 0.81
N ARG A 188 16.79 11.49 1.67
CA ARG A 188 15.55 11.70 2.44
C ARG A 188 14.85 12.96 1.95
N THR A 189 14.43 12.92 0.69
CA THR A 189 13.76 14.05 0.02
C THR A 189 12.26 13.95 0.21
N GLN A 190 11.63 15.05 0.60
CA GLN A 190 10.18 15.14 0.69
C GLN A 190 9.55 15.06 -0.69
N ILE A 191 8.51 14.23 -0.82
CA ILE A 191 7.64 14.17 -1.99
C ILE A 191 6.39 14.98 -1.62
N PRO A 192 6.18 16.15 -2.20
CA PRO A 192 5.06 17.02 -1.83
C PRO A 192 3.78 16.60 -2.53
N GLY A 193 2.64 16.78 -1.87
CA GLY A 193 1.34 16.72 -2.52
C GLY A 193 1.14 17.87 -3.51
N ASP A 194 0.34 17.65 -4.54
CA ASP A 194 0.00 18.64 -5.57
C ASP A 194 -0.61 19.91 -4.95
N ARG A 195 -1.49 19.75 -3.96
CA ARG A 195 -2.07 20.89 -3.24
C ARG A 195 -1.01 21.72 -2.51
N HIS A 196 0.00 21.07 -1.92
CA HIS A 196 1.11 21.76 -1.28
C HIS A 196 1.86 22.63 -2.29
N LEU A 197 2.15 22.07 -3.47
CA LEU A 197 2.82 22.80 -4.55
C LEU A 197 1.98 23.94 -5.08
N ARG A 198 0.71 23.74 -5.37
CA ARG A 198 -0.20 24.75 -5.92
C ARG A 198 -0.44 25.93 -4.98
N TYR A 199 -0.41 25.71 -3.68
CA TYR A 199 -0.57 26.76 -2.66
C TYR A 199 0.75 27.26 -2.06
N GLY A 200 1.88 27.07 -2.78
CA GLY A 200 3.16 27.66 -2.43
C GLY A 200 3.79 27.14 -1.14
N GLY A 201 3.56 25.88 -0.81
CA GLY A 201 4.11 25.26 0.38
C GLY A 201 3.42 25.61 1.70
N GLN A 202 2.24 26.22 1.65
CA GLN A 202 1.53 26.68 2.84
C GLN A 202 0.44 25.73 3.33
N VAL A 203 0.23 24.62 2.65
CA VAL A 203 -0.86 23.67 2.95
C VAL A 203 -0.30 22.26 3.08
N GLN A 204 -0.67 21.56 4.11
CA GLN A 204 -0.48 20.13 4.39
C GLN A 204 0.88 19.72 4.98
N MET A 205 2.03 20.05 4.40
CA MET A 205 3.31 19.46 4.77
C MET A 205 4.10 20.38 5.73
N GLU A 206 4.03 20.11 7.02
CA GLU A 206 4.83 20.78 8.02
C GLU A 206 5.96 19.86 8.51
N GLY A 207 7.20 20.32 8.42
CA GLY A 207 8.37 19.58 8.88
C GLY A 207 9.00 18.64 7.84
N PRO A 208 10.02 17.85 8.24
CA PRO A 208 10.72 16.94 7.35
C PRO A 208 9.88 15.69 7.03
N PRO A 209 10.20 14.99 5.91
CA PRO A 209 9.66 13.67 5.67
C PRO A 209 10.28 12.64 6.63
N GLU A 210 9.48 11.67 7.05
CA GLU A 210 9.95 10.58 7.90
C GLU A 210 9.48 9.24 7.35
N TRP A 211 10.40 8.27 7.35
CA TRP A 211 10.13 6.87 7.03
C TRP A 211 10.15 6.09 8.32
N LYS A 212 8.98 5.66 8.77
CA LYS A 212 8.85 4.84 9.97
C LYS A 212 8.42 3.43 9.60
N GLY A 213 8.93 2.43 10.32
CA GLY A 213 8.64 1.04 10.05
C GLY A 213 8.32 0.23 11.30
N ILE A 214 7.61 -0.88 11.09
CA ILE A 214 7.45 -1.93 12.10
C ILE A 214 8.06 -3.20 11.53
N TYR A 215 8.92 -3.83 12.31
CA TYR A 215 9.63 -5.05 11.96
C TYR A 215 9.09 -6.26 12.72
N ASP A 216 9.20 -7.44 12.13
CA ASP A 216 8.96 -8.69 12.85
C ASP A 216 10.21 -9.15 13.63
N ASP A 217 10.14 -10.36 14.20
CA ASP A 217 11.20 -10.90 15.03
C ASP A 217 12.45 -11.31 14.23
N ASP A 218 12.30 -11.51 12.92
CA ASP A 218 13.36 -11.81 11.97
C ASP A 218 13.93 -10.57 11.28
N HIS A 219 13.56 -9.36 11.75
CA HIS A 219 13.93 -8.06 11.19
C HIS A 219 13.41 -7.82 9.75
N ARG A 220 12.34 -8.49 9.34
CA ARG A 220 11.64 -8.17 8.11
C ARG A 220 10.74 -6.94 8.34
N LEU A 221 10.84 -5.95 7.47
CA LEU A 221 9.97 -4.78 7.49
C LEU A 221 8.55 -5.19 7.08
N MET A 222 7.60 -5.08 7.99
CA MET A 222 6.19 -5.41 7.76
C MET A 222 5.36 -4.20 7.34
N VAL A 223 5.68 -3.05 7.92
CA VAL A 223 4.93 -1.80 7.73
C VAL A 223 5.89 -0.69 7.38
N ILE A 224 5.58 0.08 6.34
CA ILE A 224 6.25 1.33 6.04
C ILE A 224 5.25 2.49 6.05
N ALA A 225 5.55 3.50 6.84
CA ALA A 225 4.78 4.73 6.95
C ALA A 225 5.60 5.89 6.38
N ASN A 226 5.13 6.44 5.27
CA ASN A 226 5.73 7.57 4.58
C ASN A 226 5.11 8.87 5.13
N TYR A 227 5.54 9.27 6.33
CA TYR A 227 4.97 10.43 6.99
C TYR A 227 5.47 11.73 6.37
N ASN A 228 4.55 12.67 6.25
CA ASN A 228 4.79 13.99 5.68
C ASN A 228 5.27 13.93 4.22
N MET A 229 4.75 12.96 3.48
CA MET A 229 4.95 12.73 2.06
C MET A 229 3.62 12.41 1.38
N ASP A 230 3.62 12.48 0.06
CA ASP A 230 2.48 12.17 -0.80
C ASP A 230 2.99 11.48 -2.08
N ILE A 231 3.28 10.19 -1.93
CA ILE A 231 3.77 9.36 -3.03
C ILE A 231 2.64 9.12 -4.03
N GLY A 232 1.40 9.02 -3.54
CA GLY A 232 0.19 8.86 -4.34
C GLY A 232 0.01 10.00 -5.32
N ASP A 233 0.07 11.26 -4.87
CA ASP A 233 -0.01 12.44 -5.73
C ASP A 233 1.13 12.49 -6.75
N ALA A 234 2.35 12.09 -6.35
CA ALA A 234 3.48 12.05 -7.27
C ALA A 234 3.31 11.02 -8.41
N TRP A 235 2.56 9.96 -8.16
CA TRP A 235 2.17 9.00 -9.18
C TRP A 235 0.98 9.50 -9.99
N GLU A 236 -0.09 10.03 -9.33
CA GLU A 236 -1.28 10.56 -10.02
C GLU A 236 -0.92 11.64 -11.02
N HIS A 237 -0.04 12.56 -10.64
CA HIS A 237 0.38 13.71 -11.45
C HIS A 237 1.67 13.45 -12.25
N ALA A 238 2.01 12.20 -12.55
CA ALA A 238 3.25 11.85 -13.24
C ALA A 238 3.35 12.41 -14.67
N ASP A 239 2.22 12.66 -15.32
CA ASP A 239 2.11 13.24 -16.65
C ASP A 239 1.74 14.74 -16.63
N ASP A 240 1.54 15.36 -15.45
CA ASP A 240 1.29 16.79 -15.30
C ASP A 240 2.62 17.57 -15.38
N PRO A 241 2.80 18.44 -16.39
CA PRO A 241 3.99 19.29 -16.48
C PRO A 241 4.17 20.25 -15.29
N GLY A 242 3.12 20.47 -14.49
CA GLY A 242 3.17 21.29 -13.28
C GLY A 242 3.73 20.55 -12.07
N TYR A 243 3.79 19.22 -12.11
CA TYR A 243 4.37 18.42 -11.02
C TYR A 243 5.87 18.18 -11.25
N PRO A 244 6.75 18.35 -10.24
CA PRO A 244 8.20 18.27 -10.44
C PRO A 244 8.67 16.84 -10.78
N LEU A 245 9.17 16.63 -11.99
CA LEU A 245 9.66 15.34 -12.47
C LEU A 245 10.65 14.63 -11.51
N PRO A 246 11.59 15.31 -10.82
CA PRO A 246 12.45 14.63 -9.84
C PRO A 246 11.70 14.00 -8.68
N MET A 247 10.57 14.58 -8.26
CA MET A 247 9.72 14.03 -7.18
C MET A 247 8.95 12.80 -7.67
N THR A 248 8.39 12.85 -8.87
CA THR A 248 7.78 11.67 -9.52
C THR A 248 8.77 10.52 -9.69
N ALA A 249 9.99 10.83 -10.17
CA ALA A 249 11.03 9.82 -10.34
C ALA A 249 11.42 9.18 -9.00
N PHE A 250 11.53 9.97 -7.95
CA PHE A 250 11.85 9.48 -6.61
C PHE A 250 10.70 8.65 -6.02
N ALA A 251 9.45 9.06 -6.22
CA ALA A 251 8.27 8.31 -5.83
C ALA A 251 8.20 6.93 -6.52
N TYR A 252 8.55 6.85 -7.81
CA TYR A 252 8.65 5.57 -8.51
C TYR A 252 9.77 4.68 -7.95
N GLN A 253 10.93 5.23 -7.64
CA GLN A 253 12.03 4.47 -7.05
C GLN A 253 11.62 3.85 -5.71
N LEU A 254 10.96 4.62 -4.83
CA LEU A 254 10.44 4.13 -3.56
C LEU A 254 9.42 3.01 -3.77
N GLY A 255 8.39 3.26 -4.57
CA GLY A 255 7.32 2.28 -4.80
C GLY A 255 7.82 0.98 -5.41
N ILE A 256 8.75 1.05 -6.39
CA ILE A 256 9.36 -0.13 -7.00
C ILE A 256 10.16 -0.93 -5.96
N ASN A 257 10.95 -0.26 -5.13
CA ASN A 257 11.66 -0.91 -4.04
C ASN A 257 10.70 -1.63 -3.08
N TYR A 258 9.61 -0.97 -2.67
CA TYR A 258 8.64 -1.56 -1.74
C TYR A 258 7.95 -2.79 -2.32
N VAL A 259 7.57 -2.75 -3.61
CA VAL A 259 6.97 -3.90 -4.28
C VAL A 259 7.95 -5.06 -4.37
N LEU A 260 9.18 -4.81 -4.82
CA LEU A 260 10.19 -5.86 -4.94
C LEU A 260 10.57 -6.44 -3.58
N TYR A 261 10.62 -5.60 -2.55
CA TYR A 261 10.82 -6.05 -1.18
C TYR A 261 9.69 -6.98 -0.73
N ALA A 262 8.43 -6.56 -0.90
CA ALA A 262 7.26 -7.36 -0.54
C ALA A 262 7.16 -8.70 -1.28
N LEU A 263 7.68 -8.77 -2.51
CA LEU A 263 7.68 -10.00 -3.31
C LEU A 263 8.80 -10.99 -2.93
N THR A 264 9.82 -10.53 -2.19
CA THR A 264 11.04 -11.33 -1.93
C THR A 264 11.30 -11.61 -0.45
N HIS A 265 10.60 -10.96 0.45
CA HIS A 265 10.75 -11.09 1.91
C HIS A 265 9.40 -11.39 2.57
#